data_e530da38770e4b7bd85378c826b80ac0
#
_entry.id   e530da38770e4b7bd85378c826b80ac0
#
_cell.length_a   1.000
_cell.length_b   1.000
_cell.length_c   1.000
_cell.angle_alpha   90.00
_cell.angle_beta   90.00
_cell.angle_gamma   90.00
#
_symmetry.space_group_name_H-M   'P 1'
#
loop_
_entity.id
_entity.type
_entity.pdbx_description
1 polymer ?
#
loop_
_entity_poly.entity_id
_entity_poly.type
_entity_poly.pdbx_seq_one_letter_code
_entity_poly.pdbx_strand_id
1 'polypeptide(L)'
;IGLWVESTYVNRKKSIGDFSKQFLLTLGSDYTFGTGNGLNIIAEHFISGYGKSNIFRQEKTQYSAINASYPLNLSQSLSFLYYHQWQSGNNTFLMNYQYQFDSFVGYLLGYYNPKTVGGIQQNEIINTFAGPGIQLLIVFNH
;
A
#
# COMPACT_ATOMS: atom_id res chain seq x y z
N ILE A 1 -7.87 18.49 7.07
CA ILE A 1 -8.01 17.04 7.32
C ILE A 1 -9.03 16.51 6.34
N GLY A 2 -8.64 15.56 5.49
CA GLY A 2 -9.54 14.71 4.71
C GLY A 2 -9.88 13.45 5.49
N LEU A 3 -11.12 12.99 5.38
CA LEU A 3 -11.57 11.70 5.91
C LEU A 3 -12.40 11.02 4.82
N TRP A 4 -12.20 9.70 4.62
CA TRP A 4 -13.00 8.92 3.67
C TRP A 4 -13.30 7.52 4.17
N VAL A 5 -14.40 7.01 3.69
CA VAL A 5 -14.84 5.63 3.93
C VAL A 5 -15.30 5.07 2.60
N GLU A 6 -14.73 3.96 2.19
CA GLU A 6 -15.12 3.23 0.99
C GLU A 6 -15.54 1.81 1.36
N SER A 7 -16.64 1.35 0.81
CA SER A 7 -17.08 -0.02 1.02
C SER A 7 -17.57 -0.65 -0.27
N THR A 8 -17.24 -1.92 -0.46
CA THR A 8 -17.70 -2.71 -1.60
C THR A 8 -18.20 -4.06 -1.10
N TYR A 9 -19.37 -4.44 -1.58
CA TYR A 9 -19.94 -5.76 -1.33
C TYR A 9 -20.23 -6.46 -2.66
N VAL A 10 -19.69 -7.66 -2.85
CA VAL A 10 -19.90 -8.49 -4.02
C VAL A 10 -20.59 -9.78 -3.60
N ASN A 11 -21.73 -10.09 -4.22
CA ASN A 11 -22.45 -11.34 -4.03
C ASN A 11 -22.70 -11.98 -5.41
N ARG A 12 -21.99 -13.05 -5.70
CA ARG A 12 -22.12 -13.75 -6.99
C ARG A 12 -23.21 -14.81 -6.89
N LYS A 13 -24.17 -14.78 -7.83
CA LYS A 13 -25.26 -15.74 -7.91
C LYS A 13 -24.79 -17.18 -8.16
N LYS A 14 -23.71 -17.34 -8.95
CA LYS A 14 -23.07 -18.64 -9.20
C LYS A 14 -21.95 -18.83 -8.17
N SER A 15 -21.99 -19.96 -7.44
CA SER A 15 -20.95 -20.28 -6.48
C SER A 15 -19.62 -20.54 -7.20
N ILE A 16 -18.61 -19.76 -6.87
CA ILE A 16 -17.22 -19.91 -7.33
C ILE A 16 -16.27 -20.25 -6.16
N GLY A 17 -16.79 -20.96 -5.16
CA GLY A 17 -16.04 -21.29 -3.94
C GLY A 17 -16.05 -20.15 -2.92
N ASP A 18 -14.93 -19.97 -2.23
CA ASP A 18 -14.82 -19.03 -1.10
C ASP A 18 -14.94 -17.56 -1.53
N PHE A 19 -14.77 -17.25 -2.81
CA PHE A 19 -14.92 -15.90 -3.35
C PHE A 19 -16.33 -15.55 -3.84
N SER A 20 -17.34 -16.38 -3.51
CA SER A 20 -18.73 -16.12 -3.92
C SER A 20 -19.31 -14.85 -3.28
N LYS A 21 -18.90 -14.55 -2.06
CA LYS A 21 -19.23 -13.31 -1.36
C LYS A 21 -17.96 -12.62 -0.89
N GLN A 22 -17.87 -11.33 -1.15
CA GLN A 22 -16.71 -10.54 -0.76
C GLN A 22 -17.18 -9.22 -0.15
N PHE A 23 -16.48 -8.77 0.87
CA PHE A 23 -16.66 -7.48 1.49
C PHE A 23 -15.31 -6.80 1.60
N LEU A 24 -15.27 -5.53 1.22
CA LEU A 24 -14.11 -4.66 1.28
C LEU A 24 -14.52 -3.38 2.00
N LEU A 25 -13.71 -2.94 2.94
CA LEU A 25 -13.88 -1.67 3.65
C LEU A 25 -12.52 -0.99 3.75
N THR A 26 -12.46 0.26 3.32
CA THR A 26 -11.32 1.15 3.53
C THR A 26 -11.75 2.35 4.35
N LEU A 27 -11.00 2.64 5.39
CA LEU A 27 -11.09 3.86 6.18
C LEU A 27 -9.81 4.63 5.99
N GLY A 28 -9.89 5.91 5.66
CA GLY A 28 -8.70 6.70 5.43
C GLY A 28 -8.81 8.12 5.97
N SER A 29 -7.64 8.70 6.21
CA SER A 29 -7.50 10.10 6.57
C SER A 29 -6.22 10.66 5.97
N ASP A 30 -6.24 11.95 5.64
CA ASP A 30 -5.06 12.71 5.27
C ASP A 30 -4.96 14.01 6.02
N TYR A 31 -3.73 14.46 6.21
CA TYR A 31 -3.44 15.76 6.77
C TYR A 31 -2.11 16.30 6.25
N THR A 32 -2.10 17.58 5.88
CA THR A 32 -0.87 18.30 5.53
C THR A 32 -0.49 19.25 6.67
N PHE A 33 0.65 18.99 7.29
CA PHE A 33 1.24 19.85 8.29
C PHE A 33 1.93 21.03 7.61
N GLY A 34 1.71 22.24 8.10
CA GLY A 34 2.35 23.46 7.59
C GLY A 34 3.83 23.62 8.00
N THR A 35 4.54 22.53 8.28
CA THR A 35 5.95 22.54 8.68
C THR A 35 6.85 22.53 7.44
N GLY A 36 7.71 23.50 7.31
CA GLY A 36 8.60 23.67 6.15
C GLY A 36 7.82 23.80 4.85
N ASN A 37 8.08 22.91 3.89
CA ASN A 37 7.40 22.89 2.60
C ASN A 37 6.08 22.09 2.57
N GLY A 38 5.61 21.66 3.74
CA GLY A 38 4.37 20.89 3.89
C GLY A 38 4.61 19.37 3.96
N LEU A 39 4.51 18.80 5.15
CA LEU A 39 4.53 17.34 5.35
C LEU A 39 3.11 16.81 5.20
N ASN A 40 2.85 16.04 4.15
CA ASN A 40 1.59 15.33 3.96
C ASN A 40 1.67 13.92 4.56
N ILE A 41 0.68 13.55 5.35
CA ILE A 41 0.53 12.20 5.90
C ILE A 41 -0.85 11.66 5.51
N ILE A 42 -0.85 10.45 4.95
CA ILE A 42 -2.05 9.68 4.64
C ILE A 42 -2.01 8.41 5.48
N ALA A 43 -3.10 8.11 6.17
CA ALA A 43 -3.25 6.85 6.92
C ALA A 43 -4.50 6.13 6.45
N GLU A 44 -4.39 4.84 6.17
CA GLU A 44 -5.47 3.99 5.71
C GLU A 44 -5.53 2.68 6.48
N HIS A 45 -6.75 2.21 6.71
CA HIS A 45 -7.00 0.88 7.24
C HIS A 45 -7.97 0.14 6.32
N PHE A 46 -7.52 -1.00 5.80
CA PHE A 46 -8.25 -1.84 4.87
C PHE A 46 -8.65 -3.15 5.53
N ILE A 47 -9.91 -3.53 5.37
CA ILE A 47 -10.46 -4.79 5.84
C ILE A 47 -11.08 -5.51 4.64
N SER A 48 -10.69 -6.74 4.39
CA SER A 48 -11.35 -7.61 3.42
C SER A 48 -11.82 -8.90 4.07
N GLY A 49 -13.00 -9.35 3.66
CA GLY A 49 -13.55 -10.63 4.05
C GLY A 49 -14.14 -11.34 2.84
N TYR A 50 -13.99 -12.66 2.77
CA TYR A 50 -14.57 -13.47 1.69
C TYR A 50 -15.10 -14.81 2.23
N GLY A 51 -16.08 -15.40 1.50
CA GLY A 51 -16.57 -16.71 1.86
C GLY A 51 -17.90 -17.12 1.22
N LYS A 52 -18.36 -18.32 1.56
CA LYS A 52 -19.57 -18.93 0.96
C LYS A 52 -20.88 -18.48 1.59
N SER A 53 -20.95 -18.25 2.91
CA SER A 53 -22.25 -18.03 3.59
C SER A 53 -22.32 -16.71 4.36
N ASN A 54 -21.55 -16.49 5.39
CA ASN A 54 -21.69 -15.31 6.26
C ASN A 54 -20.37 -14.54 6.37
N ILE A 55 -20.34 -13.31 5.82
CA ILE A 55 -19.15 -12.48 5.68
C ILE A 55 -18.53 -12.10 7.02
N PHE A 56 -19.33 -12.00 8.08
CA PHE A 56 -18.85 -11.60 9.40
C PHE A 56 -18.16 -12.72 10.19
N ARG A 57 -18.28 -13.98 9.75
CA ARG A 57 -17.69 -15.17 10.40
C ARG A 57 -16.47 -15.75 9.68
N GLN A 58 -15.99 -15.10 8.62
CA GLN A 58 -14.99 -15.66 7.72
C GLN A 58 -13.61 -15.04 7.92
N GLU A 59 -12.62 -15.63 7.27
CA GLU A 59 -11.25 -15.13 7.30
C GLU A 59 -11.22 -13.68 6.83
N LYS A 60 -10.72 -12.82 7.70
CA LYS A 60 -10.55 -11.40 7.41
C LYS A 60 -9.07 -11.13 7.20
N THR A 61 -8.77 -10.37 6.17
CA THR A 61 -7.43 -9.81 5.97
C THR A 61 -7.49 -8.33 6.26
N GLN A 62 -6.57 -7.86 7.08
CA GLN A 62 -6.51 -6.46 7.50
C GLN A 62 -5.12 -5.91 7.23
N TYR A 63 -5.08 -4.71 6.66
CA TYR A 63 -3.87 -3.95 6.42
C TYR A 63 -4.03 -2.53 6.98
N SER A 64 -2.97 -2.03 7.58
CA SER A 64 -2.83 -0.60 7.83
C SER A 64 -1.69 -0.06 6.98
N ALA A 65 -1.89 1.11 6.39
CA ALA A 65 -0.89 1.81 5.61
C ALA A 65 -0.71 3.23 6.13
N ILE A 66 0.53 3.70 6.13
CA ILE A 66 0.89 5.09 6.38
C ILE A 66 1.80 5.54 5.25
N ASN A 67 1.42 6.60 4.57
CA ASN A 67 2.25 7.29 3.60
C ASN A 67 2.60 8.67 4.16
N ALA A 68 3.88 9.01 4.19
CA ALA A 68 4.37 10.35 4.50
C ALA A 68 5.13 10.89 3.29
N SER A 69 4.78 12.09 2.81
CA SER A 69 5.46 12.74 1.69
C SER A 69 5.85 14.16 2.05
N TYR A 70 7.07 14.53 1.66
CA TYR A 70 7.62 15.83 1.94
C TYR A 70 8.36 16.39 0.71
N PRO A 71 7.90 17.52 0.14
CA PRO A 71 8.64 18.23 -0.91
C PRO A 71 9.84 18.94 -0.28
N LEU A 72 11.05 18.53 -0.65
CA LEU A 72 12.28 19.18 -0.20
C LEU A 72 12.46 20.55 -0.85
N ASN A 73 12.10 20.64 -2.14
CA ASN A 73 12.01 21.86 -2.95
C ASN A 73 11.16 21.58 -4.19
N LEU A 74 11.16 22.49 -5.18
CA LEU A 74 10.37 22.38 -6.41
C LEU A 74 10.75 21.17 -7.28
N SER A 75 11.99 20.70 -7.18
CA SER A 75 12.52 19.61 -8.02
C SER A 75 12.76 18.32 -7.23
N GLN A 76 12.59 18.33 -5.92
CA GLN A 76 12.94 17.20 -5.06
C GLN A 76 11.81 16.84 -4.09
N SER A 77 11.54 15.56 -3.97
CA SER A 77 10.60 15.07 -2.97
C SER A 77 11.10 13.78 -2.32
N LEU A 78 10.68 13.59 -1.09
CA LEU A 78 10.90 12.38 -0.31
C LEU A 78 9.55 11.81 0.08
N SER A 79 9.36 10.50 -0.11
CA SER A 79 8.18 9.81 0.38
C SER A 79 8.57 8.52 1.10
N PHE A 80 7.77 8.18 2.09
CA PHE A 80 7.91 6.98 2.89
C PHE A 80 6.56 6.29 2.97
N LEU A 81 6.53 4.98 2.72
CA LEU A 81 5.35 4.16 2.78
C LEU A 81 5.60 2.99 3.71
N TYR A 82 4.69 2.77 4.63
CA TYR A 82 4.69 1.66 5.57
C TYR A 82 3.38 0.89 5.45
N TYR A 83 3.47 -0.46 5.37
CA TYR A 83 2.34 -1.38 5.44
C TYR A 83 2.51 -2.33 6.61
N HIS A 84 1.44 -2.57 7.31
CA HIS A 84 1.32 -3.61 8.33
C HIS A 84 0.19 -4.57 8.00
N GLN A 85 0.50 -5.85 7.91
CA GLN A 85 -0.48 -6.94 7.74
C GLN A 85 -0.76 -7.57 9.10
N TRP A 86 -1.95 -7.38 9.62
CA TRP A 86 -2.31 -7.75 10.99
C TRP A 86 -2.32 -9.28 11.24
N GLN A 87 -2.69 -10.11 10.24
CA GLN A 87 -2.78 -11.56 10.40
C GLN A 87 -1.43 -12.25 10.48
N SER A 88 -0.46 -11.77 9.71
CA SER A 88 0.89 -12.36 9.65
C SER A 88 1.91 -11.60 10.49
N GLY A 89 1.58 -10.38 10.97
CA GLY A 89 2.52 -9.47 11.60
C GLY A 89 3.59 -8.94 10.65
N ASN A 90 3.41 -9.11 9.35
CA ASN A 90 4.37 -8.68 8.34
C ASN A 90 4.36 -7.17 8.17
N ASN A 91 5.56 -6.61 7.99
CA ASN A 91 5.77 -5.19 7.74
C ASN A 91 6.49 -5.01 6.41
N THR A 92 6.05 -4.03 5.63
CA THR A 92 6.70 -3.59 4.40
C THR A 92 7.04 -2.11 4.53
N PHE A 93 8.24 -1.75 4.16
CA PHE A 93 8.73 -0.37 4.14
C PHE A 93 9.20 -0.02 2.74
N LEU A 94 8.87 1.17 2.28
CA LEU A 94 9.37 1.74 1.05
C LEU A 94 9.68 3.21 1.26
N MET A 95 10.88 3.62 0.87
CA MET A 95 11.32 5.01 0.85
C MET A 95 11.70 5.37 -0.58
N ASN A 96 11.20 6.48 -1.07
CA ASN A 96 11.48 6.98 -2.40
C ASN A 96 11.97 8.42 -2.32
N TYR A 97 13.13 8.67 -2.91
CA TYR A 97 13.64 10.00 -3.19
C TYR A 97 13.54 10.25 -4.69
N GLN A 98 12.90 11.34 -5.08
CA GLN A 98 12.73 11.79 -6.45
C GLN A 98 13.51 13.08 -6.68
N TYR A 99 14.21 13.14 -7.80
CA TYR A 99 14.82 14.37 -8.30
C TYR A 99 14.40 14.60 -9.74
N GLN A 100 13.82 15.76 -10.02
CA GLN A 100 13.42 16.20 -11.35
C GLN A 100 14.49 17.11 -11.95
N PHE A 101 15.07 16.67 -13.06
CA PHE A 101 15.94 17.44 -13.94
C PHE A 101 15.13 17.98 -15.12
N ASP A 102 15.75 18.82 -15.94
CA ASP A 102 15.07 19.42 -17.10
C ASP A 102 14.56 18.38 -18.10
N SER A 103 15.35 17.34 -18.37
CA SER A 103 15.07 16.34 -19.40
C SER A 103 14.79 14.93 -18.85
N PHE A 104 14.92 14.72 -17.57
CA PHE A 104 14.66 13.40 -16.96
C PHE A 104 14.29 13.51 -15.48
N VAL A 105 13.69 12.44 -14.95
CA VAL A 105 13.41 12.29 -13.53
C VAL A 105 14.16 11.07 -13.01
N GLY A 106 14.92 11.25 -11.93
CA GLY A 106 15.62 10.19 -11.22
C GLY A 106 14.84 9.80 -9.96
N TYR A 107 14.75 8.48 -9.69
CA TYR A 107 14.17 7.93 -8.48
C TYR A 107 15.18 7.01 -7.81
N LEU A 108 15.38 7.20 -6.51
CA LEU A 108 16.12 6.27 -5.67
C LEU A 108 15.14 5.65 -4.67
N LEU A 109 14.90 4.35 -4.82
CA LEU A 109 13.99 3.61 -3.96
C LEU A 109 14.79 2.68 -3.03
N GLY A 110 14.48 2.76 -1.73
CA GLY A 110 14.90 1.77 -0.74
C GLY A 110 13.66 1.03 -0.26
N TYR A 111 13.72 -0.28 -0.10
CA TYR A 111 12.58 -1.06 0.36
C TYR A 111 13.00 -2.22 1.29
N TYR A 112 12.04 -2.65 2.08
CA TYR A 112 12.10 -3.89 2.84
C TYR A 112 10.77 -4.61 2.72
N ASN A 113 10.78 -5.83 2.17
CA ASN A 113 9.62 -6.69 2.05
C ASN A 113 9.80 -7.96 2.89
N PRO A 114 8.74 -8.47 3.53
CA PRO A 114 8.79 -9.73 4.24
C PRO A 114 9.06 -10.90 3.27
N LYS A 115 9.70 -11.96 3.77
CA LYS A 115 10.01 -13.16 2.97
C LYS A 115 8.74 -13.92 2.53
N THR A 116 7.70 -13.87 3.34
CA THR A 116 6.40 -14.50 3.06
C THR A 116 5.34 -13.43 2.98
N VAL A 117 4.72 -13.27 1.82
CA VAL A 117 3.51 -12.47 1.64
C VAL A 117 2.33 -13.42 1.81
N GLY A 118 1.67 -13.39 2.96
CA GLY A 118 0.41 -14.10 3.17
C GLY A 118 -0.68 -13.46 2.30
N GLY A 119 -1.09 -14.11 1.26
CA GLY A 119 -2.12 -13.64 0.34
C GLY A 119 -2.34 -14.65 -0.79
N ILE A 120 -3.36 -14.47 -1.56
CA ILE A 120 -4.07 -15.26 -2.55
C ILE A 120 -3.21 -16.10 -3.54
N GLN A 121 -1.91 -16.00 -3.53
CA GLN A 121 -1.02 -16.79 -4.39
C GLN A 121 -0.31 -17.89 -3.60
N GLN A 122 -0.88 -19.07 -3.63
CA GLN A 122 -0.31 -20.32 -3.10
C GLN A 122 0.82 -20.92 -3.97
N ASN A 123 1.30 -20.22 -4.98
CA ASN A 123 2.46 -20.68 -5.73
C ASN A 123 3.71 -20.02 -5.13
N GLU A 124 4.69 -20.85 -4.79
CA GLU A 124 6.06 -20.51 -4.42
C GLU A 124 6.81 -19.78 -5.56
N ILE A 125 6.26 -18.68 -6.03
CA ILE A 125 7.05 -17.73 -6.80
C ILE A 125 8.01 -17.15 -5.79
N ILE A 126 9.27 -17.52 -5.92
CA ILE A 126 10.38 -16.91 -5.20
C ILE A 126 10.16 -15.42 -5.27
N ASN A 127 9.83 -14.81 -4.14
CA ASN A 127 9.61 -13.37 -4.10
C ASN A 127 10.97 -12.69 -4.33
N THR A 128 11.25 -12.37 -5.58
CA THR A 128 12.52 -11.76 -6.02
C THR A 128 12.80 -10.44 -5.29
N PHE A 129 11.78 -9.82 -4.70
CA PHE A 129 11.88 -8.58 -3.93
C PHE A 129 11.78 -8.80 -2.41
N ALA A 130 11.98 -10.04 -1.93
CA ALA A 130 11.98 -10.32 -0.49
C ALA A 130 13.26 -9.78 0.18
N GLY A 131 13.10 -9.23 1.38
CA GLY A 131 14.19 -8.62 2.14
C GLY A 131 14.42 -7.15 1.79
N PRO A 132 15.57 -6.60 2.19
CA PRO A 132 15.95 -5.23 1.84
C PRO A 132 16.44 -5.13 0.40
N GLY A 133 16.14 -4.03 -0.26
CA GLY A 133 16.65 -3.74 -1.59
C GLY A 133 16.74 -2.25 -1.88
N ILE A 134 17.53 -1.94 -2.91
CA ILE A 134 17.67 -0.58 -3.45
C ILE A 134 17.48 -0.65 -4.96
N GLN A 135 16.76 0.31 -5.52
CA GLN A 135 16.51 0.43 -6.94
C GLN A 135 16.75 1.88 -7.39
N LEU A 136 17.42 2.04 -8.52
CA LEU A 136 17.54 3.30 -9.24
C LEU A 136 16.71 3.23 -10.52
N LEU A 137 15.85 4.24 -10.73
CA LEU A 137 15.06 4.38 -11.94
C LEU A 137 15.31 5.77 -12.54
N ILE A 138 15.54 5.83 -13.84
CA ILE A 138 15.68 7.09 -14.59
C ILE A 138 14.64 7.08 -15.71
N VAL A 139 13.82 8.14 -15.74
CA VAL A 139 12.75 8.32 -16.74
C VAL A 139 13.07 9.55 -17.56
N PHE A 140 13.22 9.41 -18.86
CA PHE A 140 13.43 10.53 -19.78
C PHE A 140 12.08 11.08 -20.24
N ASN A 141 11.96 12.40 -20.20
CA ASN A 141 10.81 13.14 -20.73
C ASN A 141 11.18 13.67 -22.13
N HIS A 142 10.36 13.35 -23.10
CA HIS A 142 10.48 13.84 -24.50
C HIS A 142 9.61 15.07 -24.70
#